data_06929bd686fe7b7cb3fa88943fc09d1c
#
_entry.id   06929bd686fe7b7cb3fa88943fc09d1c
#
_cell.length_a   1.000
_cell.length_b   1.000
_cell.length_c   1.000
_cell.angle_alpha   90.00
_cell.angle_beta   90.00
_cell.angle_gamma   90.00
#
_symmetry.space_group_name_H-M   'P 1'
#
loop_
_entity.id
_entity.type
_entity.pdbx_description
1 polymer ?
#
loop_
_entity_poly.entity_id
_entity_poly.type
_entity_poly.pdbx_seq_one_letter_code
_entity_poly.pdbx_strand_id
1 'polypeptide(L)' 'VDRLLAYHAGIFRALIAAGELQAEDPDTLAMQYVAPVLTLIGICDRQPEREAECLDMLRRHVALFFRMVHKKEPLQ' A
#
# COMPACT_ATOMS: atom_id res chain seq x y z
N VAL A 1 -2.62 -8.68 -12.34
CA VAL A 1 -3.14 -8.16 -11.07
C VAL A 1 -3.03 -9.21 -9.97
N ASP A 2 -3.39 -10.46 -10.26
CA ASP A 2 -3.35 -11.52 -9.25
C ASP A 2 -1.95 -11.77 -8.70
N ARG A 3 -0.94 -11.79 -9.57
CA ARG A 3 0.45 -11.95 -9.13
C ARG A 3 0.93 -10.78 -8.30
N LEU A 4 0.55 -9.58 -8.69
CA LEU A 4 0.93 -8.37 -7.97
C LEU A 4 0.33 -8.37 -6.57
N LEU A 5 -0.96 -8.73 -6.46
CA LEU A 5 -1.63 -8.84 -5.17
C LEU A 5 -1.01 -9.92 -4.30
N ALA A 6 -0.73 -11.10 -4.88
CA ALA A 6 -0.13 -12.21 -4.14
C ALA A 6 1.27 -11.85 -3.64
N TYR A 7 2.06 -11.16 -4.46
CA TYR A 7 3.39 -10.71 -4.09
C TYR A 7 3.33 -9.77 -2.88
N HIS A 8 2.45 -8.78 -2.93
CA HIS A 8 2.31 -7.83 -1.82
C HIS A 8 1.72 -8.49 -0.58
N ALA A 9 0.78 -9.41 -0.74
CA ALA A 9 0.23 -10.16 0.39
C ALA A 9 1.33 -10.94 1.11
N GLY A 10 2.26 -11.53 0.36
CA GLY A 10 3.41 -12.23 0.93
C GLY A 10 4.31 -11.31 1.74
N ILE A 11 4.57 -10.10 1.23
CA ILE A 11 5.35 -9.10 1.95
C ILE A 11 4.64 -8.71 3.25
N PHE A 12 3.34 -8.42 3.18
CA PHE A 12 2.59 -8.00 4.36
C PHE A 12 2.50 -9.12 5.39
N ARG A 13 2.34 -10.37 4.95
CA ARG A 13 2.35 -11.51 5.86
C ARG A 13 3.68 -11.59 6.62
N ALA A 14 4.79 -11.41 5.93
CA ALA A 14 6.11 -11.43 6.55
C ALA A 14 6.28 -10.27 7.55
N LEU A 15 5.81 -9.08 7.21
CA LEU A 15 5.89 -7.91 8.09
C LEU A 15 5.01 -8.08 9.34
N ILE A 16 3.84 -8.68 9.19
CA ILE A 16 2.98 -8.99 10.33
C ILE A 16 3.68 -10.01 11.25
N ALA A 17 4.25 -11.06 10.67
CA ALA A 17 4.96 -12.08 11.44
C ALA A 17 6.17 -11.49 12.18
N ALA A 18 6.83 -10.49 11.58
CA ALA A 18 7.97 -9.81 12.20
C ALA A 18 7.54 -8.78 13.27
N GLY A 19 6.26 -8.54 13.44
CA GLY A 19 5.75 -7.57 14.42
C GLY A 19 5.82 -6.12 13.97
N GLU A 20 6.06 -5.88 12.68
CA GLU A 20 6.16 -4.53 12.14
C GLU A 20 4.78 -3.94 11.80
N LEU A 21 3.84 -4.78 11.41
CA LEU A 21 2.49 -4.36 11.06
C LEU A 21 1.47 -4.99 11.99
N GLN A 22 0.32 -4.33 12.12
CA GLN A 22 -0.81 -4.86 12.85
C GLN A 22 -1.28 -6.18 12.22
N ALA A 23 -1.81 -7.08 13.05
CA ALA A 23 -2.32 -8.36 12.59
C ALA A 23 -3.64 -8.15 11.86
N GLU A 24 -3.57 -8.13 10.54
CA GLU A 24 -4.70 -7.96 9.64
C GLU A 24 -4.64 -9.01 8.53
N ASP A 25 -5.70 -9.14 7.76
CA ASP A 25 -5.70 -10.05 6.61
C ASP A 25 -4.72 -9.55 5.54
N PRO A 26 -3.65 -10.32 5.25
CA PRO A 26 -2.65 -9.86 4.27
C PRO A 26 -3.21 -9.63 2.87
N ASP A 27 -4.20 -10.42 2.45
CA ASP A 27 -4.80 -10.25 1.13
C ASP A 27 -5.56 -8.95 1.04
N THR A 28 -6.29 -8.59 2.10
CA THR A 28 -6.99 -7.30 2.16
C THR A 28 -6.02 -6.13 2.20
N LEU A 29 -4.93 -6.26 2.96
CA LEU A 29 -3.89 -5.22 2.99
C LEU A 29 -3.29 -5.01 1.60
N ALA A 30 -3.02 -6.10 0.88
CA ALA A 30 -2.49 -6.01 -0.47
C ALA A 30 -3.45 -5.26 -1.38
N MET A 31 -4.75 -5.57 -1.32
CA MET A 31 -5.76 -4.89 -2.12
C MET A 31 -5.82 -3.40 -1.79
N GLN A 32 -5.83 -3.05 -0.51
CA GLN A 32 -5.90 -1.65 -0.08
C GLN A 32 -4.67 -0.84 -0.50
N TYR A 33 -3.51 -1.49 -0.54
CA TYR A 33 -2.28 -0.83 -0.93
C TYR A 33 -2.18 -0.69 -2.45
N VAL A 34 -2.44 -1.76 -3.18
CA VAL A 34 -2.19 -1.84 -4.63
C VAL A 34 -3.24 -1.12 -5.46
N ALA A 35 -4.51 -1.19 -5.09
CA ALA A 35 -5.59 -0.63 -5.92
C ALA A 35 -5.41 0.87 -6.21
N PRO A 36 -5.11 1.74 -5.22
CA PRO A 36 -4.87 3.15 -5.52
C PRO A 36 -3.65 3.37 -6.41
N VAL A 37 -2.60 2.54 -6.26
CA VAL A 37 -1.41 2.64 -7.09
C VAL A 37 -1.76 2.37 -8.56
N LEU A 38 -2.54 1.31 -8.82
CA LEU A 38 -2.97 0.99 -10.17
C LEU A 38 -3.86 2.09 -10.76
N THR A 39 -4.72 2.69 -9.94
CA THR A 39 -5.55 3.80 -10.37
C THR A 39 -4.70 4.99 -10.81
N LEU A 40 -3.67 5.33 -10.03
CA LEU A 40 -2.78 6.44 -10.36
C LEU A 40 -1.96 6.17 -11.61
N ILE A 41 -1.47 4.94 -11.77
CA ILE A 41 -0.76 4.53 -12.98
C ILE A 41 -1.68 4.71 -14.21
N GLY A 42 -2.93 4.26 -14.10
CA GLY A 42 -3.90 4.41 -15.18
C GLY A 42 -4.16 5.85 -15.57
N ILE A 43 -4.27 6.74 -14.57
CA ILE A 43 -4.45 8.17 -14.82
C ILE A 43 -3.24 8.73 -15.57
N CYS A 44 -2.04 8.41 -15.09
CA CYS A 44 -0.80 8.91 -15.68
C CYS A 44 -0.63 8.41 -17.13
N ASP A 45 -1.02 7.17 -17.41
CA ASP A 45 -0.96 6.62 -18.76
C ASP A 45 -1.88 7.37 -19.73
N ARG A 46 -3.09 7.72 -19.27
CA ARG A 46 -4.06 8.42 -20.11
C ARG A 46 -3.82 9.92 -20.19
N GLN A 47 -3.24 10.48 -19.15
CA GLN A 47 -3.02 11.92 -18.99
C GLN A 47 -1.62 12.19 -18.45
N PRO A 48 -0.57 12.02 -19.30
CA PRO A 48 0.81 12.18 -18.83
C PRO A 48 1.12 13.53 -18.20
N GLU A 49 0.36 14.56 -18.57
CA GLU A 49 0.52 15.91 -18.00
C GLU A 49 0.18 15.97 -16.52
N ARG A 50 -0.47 14.95 -16.00
CA ARG A 50 -0.82 14.86 -14.57
C ARG A 50 0.21 14.08 -13.74
N GLU A 51 1.38 13.79 -14.29
CA GLU A 51 2.40 12.99 -13.60
C GLU A 51 2.75 13.54 -12.23
N ALA A 52 3.02 14.83 -12.12
CA ALA A 52 3.41 15.45 -10.84
C ALA A 52 2.30 15.31 -9.79
N GLU A 53 1.05 15.50 -10.21
CA GLU A 53 -0.11 15.33 -9.33
C GLU A 53 -0.24 13.88 -8.87
N CYS A 54 -0.06 12.92 -9.79
CA CYS A 54 -0.16 11.50 -9.46
C CYS A 54 0.96 11.05 -8.52
N LEU A 55 2.18 11.54 -8.73
CA LEU A 55 3.31 11.24 -7.85
C LEU A 55 3.09 11.78 -6.45
N ASP A 56 2.55 12.99 -6.33
CA ASP A 56 2.23 13.57 -5.03
C ASP A 56 1.18 12.73 -4.30
N MET A 57 0.12 12.33 -5.01
CA MET A 57 -0.93 11.49 -4.44
C MET A 57 -0.38 10.11 -4.03
N LEU A 58 0.52 9.55 -4.84
CA LEU A 58 1.16 8.29 -4.51
C LEU A 58 1.95 8.38 -3.21
N ARG A 59 2.75 9.43 -3.05
CA ARG A 59 3.51 9.65 -1.80
C ARG A 59 2.58 9.73 -0.59
N ARG A 60 1.48 10.47 -0.74
CA ARG A 60 0.51 10.61 0.35
C ARG A 60 -0.18 9.29 0.67
N HIS A 61 -0.50 8.50 -0.36
CA HIS A 61 -1.11 7.18 -0.17
C HIS A 61 -0.18 6.25 0.60
N VAL A 62 1.08 6.16 0.18
CA VAL A 62 2.05 5.28 0.84
C VAL A 62 2.24 5.69 2.30
N ALA A 63 2.42 6.98 2.54
CA ALA A 63 2.63 7.50 3.90
C ALA A 63 1.43 7.21 4.81
N LEU A 64 0.21 7.46 4.31
CA LEU A 64 -1.00 7.22 5.08
C LEU A 64 -1.20 5.74 5.35
N PHE A 65 -1.03 4.91 4.32
CA PHE A 65 -1.23 3.47 4.45
C PHE A 65 -0.34 2.89 5.55
N PHE A 66 0.97 3.15 5.50
CA PHE A 66 1.88 2.58 6.49
C PHE A 66 1.68 3.17 7.88
N ARG A 67 1.28 4.43 7.97
CA ARG A 67 0.94 5.03 9.27
C ARG A 67 -0.26 4.34 9.90
N MET A 68 -1.24 3.93 9.09
CA MET A 68 -2.45 3.27 9.57
C MET A 68 -2.22 1.82 9.98
N VAL A 69 -1.34 1.10 9.28
CA VAL A 69 -1.14 -0.32 9.52
C VAL A 69 0.08 -0.64 10.39
N HIS A 70 0.93 0.33 10.64
CA HIS A 70 2.10 0.15 11.48
C HIS A 70 1.69 -0.28 12.88
N LYS A 71 2.38 -1.28 13.42
CA LYS A 71 2.09 -1.77 14.75
C LYS A 71 2.56 -0.74 15.78
N LYS A 72 1.62 -0.27 16.61
CA LYS A 72 1.95 0.68 17.67
C LYS A 72 2.62 -0.04 18.81
N GLU A 73 3.65 0.58 19.37
CA GLU A 73 4.29 0.04 20.56
C GLU A 73 3.38 0.22 21.77
N PRO A 74 3.39 -0.75 22.70
CA PRO A 74 2.59 -0.60 23.92
C PRO A 74 3.07 0.60 24.72
N LEU A 75 2.13 1.33 25.27
CA LEU A 75 2.45 2.39 26.21
C LEU A 75 2.97 1.76 27.51
N GLN A 76 4.06 2.31 28.02
CA GLN A 76 4.67 1.80 29.25
C GLN A 76 4.32 2.68 30.43
#